data_ad94e9776b82155e754d99abaf9ac279
#
_entry.id   ad94e9776b82155e754d99abaf9ac279
#
_cell.length_a   1.000
_cell.length_b   1.000
_cell.length_c   1.000
_cell.angle_alpha   90.00
_cell.angle_beta   90.00
_cell.angle_gamma   90.00
#
_symmetry.space_group_name_H-M   'P 1'
#
loop_
_entity.id
_entity.type
_entity.pdbx_description
1 polymer ?
#
loop_
_entity_poly.entity_id
_entity_poly.type
_entity_poly.pdbx_seq_one_letter_code
_entity_poly.pdbx_strand_id
1 'polypeptide(L)'
;MFEIKGKVTTAICYAKVVEDEAIEQIRRICDYDLTKGCKVRIMPDVHAGKGCTIGTTMTVTDKICPNIVGVDIGCGMYTVKLKDQVIDFEKIDEACHYVPSGMNVWEGRMERFDLTQLKCYRSLRGAKRLERSLGTLGGGNHFIEVDQAKDGTYYLVIHSGSRNLGKQVAEIYQQLAIDLHAGKEAYFKERDEIIRTYKEQGRRSEIQETLKQLKQNYETQDLDAPNDICWLYGSFMDDYLHDAEICQRFAKRSRERMAEVIIERTGMTALEAFHTIHNYIDVDEMILRKGAIAAHAGEKVLIPINMRDGSVLAVGKGNSEWNHSAPHGAGRIMSRTKAKQTIDLEEYKASMQGIYSTSVNADTLDEAPMAYKSLEDISDVIRDSVDVIDIMKPVYNFKASDGEVPWKKKGDINERKDTDSAS
;
A
#
# COMPACT_ATOMS: atom_id res chain seq x y z
N MET A 1 13.80 -15.13 -17.44
CA MET A 1 12.56 -14.67 -18.09
C MET A 1 11.84 -15.86 -18.70
N PHE A 2 10.53 -16.00 -18.48
CA PHE A 2 9.71 -17.05 -19.09
C PHE A 2 8.25 -16.59 -19.24
N GLU A 3 7.49 -17.29 -20.07
CA GLU A 3 6.08 -17.01 -20.34
C GLU A 3 5.17 -17.84 -19.44
N ILE A 4 4.08 -17.22 -18.96
CA ILE A 4 2.96 -17.88 -18.29
C ILE A 4 1.72 -17.66 -19.15
N LYS A 5 1.24 -18.70 -19.80
CA LYS A 5 0.14 -18.63 -20.77
C LYS A 5 -1.19 -18.87 -20.07
N GLY A 6 -2.12 -17.91 -20.20
CA GLY A 6 -3.54 -18.07 -19.92
C GLY A 6 -4.33 -18.26 -21.21
N LYS A 7 -5.66 -18.36 -21.08
CA LYS A 7 -6.59 -18.52 -22.22
C LYS A 7 -6.73 -17.24 -23.05
N VAL A 8 -6.61 -16.08 -22.44
CA VAL A 8 -6.84 -14.75 -23.05
C VAL A 8 -5.54 -14.02 -23.31
N THR A 9 -4.60 -14.05 -22.35
CA THR A 9 -3.35 -13.30 -22.43
C THR A 9 -2.17 -14.13 -21.91
N THR A 10 -0.96 -13.75 -22.32
CA THR A 10 0.30 -14.31 -21.81
C THR A 10 1.03 -13.27 -20.97
N ALA A 11 1.36 -13.62 -19.73
CA ALA A 11 2.25 -12.83 -18.88
C ALA A 11 3.72 -13.16 -19.14
N ILE A 12 4.58 -12.14 -19.06
CA ILE A 12 6.04 -12.32 -19.05
C ILE A 12 6.56 -12.18 -17.63
N CYS A 13 7.22 -13.20 -17.12
CA CYS A 13 7.80 -13.22 -15.79
C CYS A 13 9.33 -13.05 -15.85
N TYR A 14 9.85 -12.08 -15.09
CA TYR A 14 11.27 -11.76 -15.02
C TYR A 14 11.98 -12.40 -13.82
N ALA A 15 11.24 -13.08 -12.93
CA ALA A 15 11.82 -13.81 -11.82
C ALA A 15 12.63 -15.05 -12.27
N LYS A 16 13.68 -15.38 -11.52
CA LYS A 16 14.45 -16.62 -11.72
C LYS A 16 13.70 -17.83 -11.15
N VAL A 17 13.07 -17.66 -10.00
CA VAL A 17 12.30 -18.70 -9.29
C VAL A 17 10.97 -18.11 -8.85
N VAL A 18 9.89 -18.86 -9.04
CA VAL A 18 8.52 -18.48 -8.67
C VAL A 18 7.84 -19.67 -8.01
N GLU A 19 7.12 -19.44 -6.93
CA GLU A 19 6.32 -20.45 -6.25
C GLU A 19 5.16 -20.92 -7.14
N ASP A 20 4.78 -22.20 -7.04
CA ASP A 20 3.69 -22.79 -7.86
C ASP A 20 2.36 -22.03 -7.64
N GLU A 21 2.07 -21.60 -6.41
CA GLU A 21 0.88 -20.81 -6.11
C GLU A 21 0.87 -19.47 -6.86
N ALA A 22 2.02 -18.79 -6.94
CA ALA A 22 2.14 -17.54 -7.67
C ALA A 22 1.98 -17.75 -9.18
N ILE A 23 2.53 -18.83 -9.75
CA ILE A 23 2.36 -19.20 -11.17
C ILE A 23 0.87 -19.40 -11.46
N GLU A 24 0.16 -20.11 -10.58
CA GLU A 24 -1.26 -20.37 -10.75
C GLU A 24 -2.12 -19.10 -10.65
N GLN A 25 -1.79 -18.19 -9.71
CA GLN A 25 -2.43 -16.88 -9.61
C GLN A 25 -2.24 -16.04 -10.88
N ILE A 26 -1.04 -16.03 -11.47
CA ILE A 26 -0.75 -15.32 -12.72
C ILE A 26 -1.53 -15.94 -13.88
N ARG A 27 -1.50 -17.27 -14.02
CA ARG A 27 -2.26 -17.97 -15.07
C ARG A 27 -3.74 -17.64 -14.96
N ARG A 28 -4.29 -17.70 -13.74
CA ARG A 28 -5.69 -17.43 -13.46
C ARG A 28 -6.14 -16.05 -13.91
N ILE A 29 -5.40 -14.99 -13.65
CA ILE A 29 -5.78 -13.65 -14.16
C ILE A 29 -5.68 -13.55 -15.68
N CYS A 30 -4.75 -14.27 -16.30
CA CYS A 30 -4.58 -14.33 -17.76
C CYS A 30 -5.62 -15.19 -18.48
N ASP A 31 -6.47 -15.91 -17.75
CA ASP A 31 -7.57 -16.73 -18.30
C ASP A 31 -8.84 -15.91 -18.57
N TYR A 32 -8.95 -14.67 -18.07
CA TYR A 32 -10.17 -13.88 -18.14
C TYR A 32 -10.04 -12.64 -19.02
N ASP A 33 -11.16 -12.18 -19.55
CA ASP A 33 -11.29 -11.00 -20.42
C ASP A 33 -10.78 -9.69 -19.76
N LEU A 34 -10.59 -9.67 -18.46
CA LEU A 34 -9.93 -8.60 -17.72
C LEU A 34 -8.57 -8.23 -18.34
N THR A 35 -7.81 -9.21 -18.81
CA THR A 35 -6.45 -9.01 -19.34
C THR A 35 -6.40 -8.93 -20.87
N LYS A 36 -7.55 -8.89 -21.55
CA LYS A 36 -7.61 -8.83 -23.01
C LYS A 36 -6.98 -7.54 -23.53
N GLY A 37 -5.96 -7.70 -24.38
CA GLY A 37 -5.20 -6.56 -24.92
C GLY A 37 -4.23 -5.91 -23.93
N CYS A 38 -4.13 -6.42 -22.69
CA CYS A 38 -3.22 -5.90 -21.70
C CYS A 38 -1.81 -6.50 -21.84
N LYS A 39 -0.80 -5.70 -21.51
CA LYS A 39 0.59 -6.11 -21.37
C LYS A 39 0.86 -6.46 -19.90
N VAL A 40 0.81 -7.76 -19.56
CA VAL A 40 1.02 -8.27 -18.21
C VAL A 40 2.50 -8.57 -17.99
N ARG A 41 3.11 -7.98 -16.97
CA ARG A 41 4.52 -8.14 -16.61
C ARG A 41 4.67 -8.45 -15.13
N ILE A 42 5.50 -9.43 -14.83
CA ILE A 42 5.70 -9.92 -13.48
C ILE A 42 7.15 -9.65 -13.05
N MET A 43 7.28 -8.88 -11.98
CA MET A 43 8.57 -8.42 -11.45
C MET A 43 9.35 -9.55 -10.77
N PRO A 44 10.69 -9.42 -10.64
CA PRO A 44 11.56 -10.44 -10.03
C PRO A 44 11.25 -10.80 -8.58
N ASP A 45 10.68 -9.88 -7.81
CA ASP A 45 10.29 -10.04 -6.40
C ASP A 45 8.92 -10.71 -6.19
N VAL A 46 8.34 -11.25 -7.27
CA VAL A 46 7.01 -11.88 -7.27
C VAL A 46 6.83 -12.92 -6.16
N HIS A 47 5.66 -12.88 -5.55
CA HIS A 47 5.17 -13.88 -4.60
C HIS A 47 3.64 -13.88 -4.55
N ALA A 48 3.05 -14.93 -3.98
CA ALA A 48 1.61 -15.06 -3.88
C ALA A 48 0.98 -13.89 -3.08
N GLY A 49 -0.18 -13.41 -3.55
CA GLY A 49 -0.89 -12.29 -2.96
C GLY A 49 -2.41 -12.50 -2.97
N LYS A 50 -3.16 -11.59 -2.36
CA LYS A 50 -4.63 -11.63 -2.40
C LYS A 50 -5.13 -11.10 -3.75
N GLY A 51 -5.91 -11.93 -4.47
CA GLY A 51 -6.48 -11.60 -5.78
C GLY A 51 -5.52 -11.85 -6.95
N CYS A 52 -4.30 -11.32 -6.88
CA CYS A 52 -3.20 -11.66 -7.78
C CYS A 52 -1.86 -11.53 -7.05
N THR A 53 -0.79 -11.96 -7.73
CA THR A 53 0.58 -11.87 -7.21
C THR A 53 1.00 -10.44 -6.93
N ILE A 54 1.80 -10.26 -5.88
CA ILE A 54 2.61 -9.06 -5.65
C ILE A 54 3.78 -9.12 -6.64
N GLY A 55 4.20 -7.98 -7.17
CA GLY A 55 5.15 -7.89 -8.29
C GLY A 55 4.46 -7.88 -9.66
N THR A 56 3.15 -7.60 -9.71
CA THR A 56 2.39 -7.52 -10.98
C THR A 56 2.31 -6.09 -11.49
N THR A 57 2.61 -5.87 -12.76
CA THR A 57 2.29 -4.65 -13.50
C THR A 57 1.55 -5.00 -14.78
N MET A 58 0.55 -4.20 -15.12
CA MET A 58 -0.34 -4.47 -16.26
C MET A 58 -0.81 -3.15 -16.87
N THR A 59 -0.81 -3.06 -18.20
CA THR A 59 -1.54 -1.97 -18.87
C THR A 59 -3.04 -2.18 -18.68
N VAL A 60 -3.77 -1.11 -18.50
CA VAL A 60 -5.22 -1.10 -18.30
C VAL A 60 -5.89 -0.61 -19.59
N THR A 61 -6.89 -1.33 -20.06
CA THR A 61 -7.65 -0.98 -21.27
C THR A 61 -9.05 -0.45 -20.88
N ASP A 62 -10.06 -1.30 -21.00
CA ASP A 62 -11.47 -0.98 -20.76
C ASP A 62 -12.03 -1.64 -19.49
N LYS A 63 -11.17 -2.32 -18.72
CA LYS A 63 -11.55 -3.10 -17.52
C LYS A 63 -10.51 -2.96 -16.43
N ILE A 64 -10.96 -2.95 -15.17
CA ILE A 64 -10.08 -2.93 -14.01
C ILE A 64 -10.63 -3.74 -12.85
N CYS A 65 -9.78 -4.54 -12.21
CA CYS A 65 -10.13 -5.26 -11.00
C CYS A 65 -9.51 -4.56 -9.77
N PRO A 66 -10.31 -4.04 -8.82
CA PRO A 66 -9.80 -3.35 -7.63
C PRO A 66 -8.83 -4.20 -6.79
N ASN A 67 -9.06 -5.50 -6.66
CA ASN A 67 -8.18 -6.41 -5.92
C ASN A 67 -6.79 -6.55 -6.56
N ILE A 68 -6.65 -6.32 -7.87
CA ILE A 68 -5.34 -6.35 -8.55
C ILE A 68 -4.54 -5.08 -8.27
N VAL A 69 -5.16 -3.96 -7.90
CA VAL A 69 -4.45 -2.78 -7.36
C VAL A 69 -3.99 -3.04 -5.93
N GLY A 70 -4.83 -3.73 -5.17
CA GLY A 70 -4.62 -4.02 -3.76
C GLY A 70 -5.44 -3.14 -2.83
N VAL A 71 -5.55 -3.56 -1.58
CA VAL A 71 -6.40 -2.87 -0.58
C VAL A 71 -5.74 -1.64 0.03
N ASP A 72 -4.41 -1.56 0.01
CA ASP A 72 -3.67 -0.37 0.48
C ASP A 72 -3.26 0.49 -0.72
N ILE A 73 -4.27 1.15 -1.31
CA ILE A 73 -4.10 1.99 -2.50
C ILE A 73 -3.13 3.14 -2.18
N GLY A 74 -2.11 3.32 -3.00
CA GLY A 74 -1.10 4.36 -2.83
C GLY A 74 -0.03 4.05 -1.78
N CYS A 75 0.06 2.79 -1.31
CA CYS A 75 1.17 2.36 -0.45
C CYS A 75 2.51 2.58 -1.15
N GLY A 76 3.50 3.05 -0.40
CA GLY A 76 4.82 3.38 -0.93
C GLY A 76 5.71 4.08 0.08
N MET A 77 6.89 4.44 -0.36
CA MET A 77 7.90 5.16 0.41
C MET A 77 7.84 6.67 0.14
N TYR A 78 8.18 7.45 1.17
CA TYR A 78 8.60 8.84 1.07
C TYR A 78 10.01 8.94 1.63
N THR A 79 10.94 9.31 0.77
CA THR A 79 12.38 9.35 1.07
C THR A 79 12.82 10.81 1.13
N VAL A 80 13.36 11.22 2.28
CA VAL A 80 13.83 12.59 2.55
C VAL A 80 15.33 12.56 2.79
N LYS A 81 16.10 13.23 1.93
CA LYS A 81 17.53 13.46 2.12
C LYS A 81 17.73 14.50 3.21
N LEU A 82 18.54 14.19 4.21
CA LEU A 82 18.83 15.07 5.35
C LEU A 82 20.14 15.85 5.14
N LYS A 83 20.18 17.07 5.69
CA LYS A 83 21.40 17.89 5.75
C LYS A 83 22.32 17.47 6.91
N ASP A 84 21.74 16.87 7.93
CA ASP A 84 22.37 16.59 9.22
C ASP A 84 23.46 15.54 9.05
N GLN A 85 24.60 15.76 9.74
CA GLN A 85 25.76 14.86 9.72
C GLN A 85 25.80 13.95 10.96
N VAL A 86 24.98 14.23 11.95
CA VAL A 86 24.83 13.46 13.19
C VAL A 86 23.36 13.29 13.49
N ILE A 87 22.95 12.07 13.80
CA ILE A 87 21.57 11.70 14.09
C ILE A 87 21.43 11.33 15.56
N ASP A 88 20.49 11.96 16.23
CA ASP A 88 20.07 11.63 17.60
C ASP A 88 18.96 10.56 17.54
N PHE A 89 19.35 9.31 17.71
CA PHE A 89 18.43 8.17 17.58
C PHE A 89 17.34 8.13 18.65
N GLU A 90 17.65 8.55 19.89
CA GLU A 90 16.66 8.62 20.97
C GLU A 90 15.56 9.61 20.62
N LYS A 91 15.96 10.78 20.14
CA LYS A 91 15.03 11.83 19.74
C LYS A 91 14.18 11.45 18.53
N ILE A 92 14.75 10.70 17.57
CA ILE A 92 13.98 10.13 16.45
C ILE A 92 12.99 9.09 16.96
N ASP A 93 13.41 8.20 17.84
CA ASP A 93 12.55 7.15 18.40
C ASP A 93 11.36 7.75 19.16
N GLU A 94 11.59 8.76 19.98
CA GLU A 94 10.51 9.53 20.63
C GLU A 94 9.56 10.16 19.59
N ALA A 95 10.07 10.73 18.51
CA ALA A 95 9.26 11.33 17.47
C ALA A 95 8.45 10.26 16.69
N CYS A 96 9.01 9.08 16.45
CA CYS A 96 8.32 7.96 15.81
C CYS A 96 7.22 7.38 16.71
N HIS A 97 7.46 7.24 18.01
CA HIS A 97 6.44 6.82 18.98
C HIS A 97 5.33 7.86 19.17
N TYR A 98 5.57 9.13 18.89
CA TYR A 98 4.55 10.17 18.89
C TYR A 98 3.57 10.03 17.70
N VAL A 99 4.02 9.53 16.56
CA VAL A 99 3.18 9.26 15.38
C VAL A 99 2.26 8.07 15.69
N PRO A 100 0.92 8.22 15.59
CA PRO A 100 0.02 7.09 15.82
C PRO A 100 0.29 5.94 14.86
N SER A 101 0.38 4.73 15.41
CA SER A 101 0.71 3.51 14.69
C SER A 101 -0.37 2.42 14.86
N GLY A 102 -0.28 1.33 14.13
CA GLY A 102 -1.27 0.25 14.15
C GLY A 102 -2.67 0.74 13.78
N MET A 103 -3.63 0.49 14.64
CA MET A 103 -5.02 0.96 14.47
C MET A 103 -5.26 2.38 15.02
N ASN A 104 -4.29 2.99 15.68
CA ASN A 104 -4.45 4.31 16.28
C ASN A 104 -4.53 5.42 15.22
N VAL A 105 -5.23 6.49 15.58
CA VAL A 105 -5.34 7.73 14.79
C VAL A 105 -5.15 8.92 15.70
N TRP A 106 -4.89 10.09 15.15
CA TRP A 106 -4.81 11.32 15.92
C TRP A 106 -6.09 11.62 16.71
N GLU A 107 -5.99 12.26 17.85
CA GLU A 107 -7.17 12.71 18.63
C GLU A 107 -7.98 13.77 17.87
N GLY A 108 -7.30 14.66 17.18
CA GLY A 108 -7.85 15.67 16.29
C GLY A 108 -7.46 15.45 14.83
N ARG A 109 -7.97 16.30 13.96
CA ARG A 109 -7.57 16.38 12.56
C ARG A 109 -6.23 17.14 12.45
N MET A 110 -5.20 16.54 11.88
CA MET A 110 -3.91 17.21 11.66
C MET A 110 -4.01 18.28 10.57
N GLU A 111 -4.75 17.98 9.50
CA GLU A 111 -5.11 18.91 8.43
C GLU A 111 -6.42 18.52 7.79
N ARG A 112 -6.97 19.39 6.96
CA ARG A 112 -8.21 19.10 6.21
C ARG A 112 -7.88 18.38 4.91
N PHE A 113 -8.39 17.16 4.77
CA PHE A 113 -8.44 16.44 3.51
C PHE A 113 -9.90 16.16 3.18
N ASP A 114 -10.37 16.68 2.05
CA ASP A 114 -11.80 16.61 1.69
C ASP A 114 -12.15 15.23 1.11
N LEU A 115 -12.71 14.35 1.94
CA LEU A 115 -13.18 13.03 1.52
C LEU A 115 -14.50 13.08 0.75
N THR A 116 -15.23 14.22 0.75
CA THR A 116 -16.52 14.33 0.05
C THR A 116 -16.37 14.34 -1.48
N GLN A 117 -15.14 14.48 -1.99
CA GLN A 117 -14.80 14.32 -3.40
C GLN A 117 -14.99 12.89 -3.91
N LEU A 118 -14.88 11.88 -3.02
CA LEU A 118 -15.04 10.48 -3.39
C LEU A 118 -16.46 10.18 -3.89
N LYS A 119 -16.58 9.51 -5.03
CA LYS A 119 -17.86 9.03 -5.56
C LYS A 119 -18.54 8.08 -4.59
N CYS A 120 -17.74 7.20 -3.95
CA CYS A 120 -18.22 6.25 -2.95
C CYS A 120 -18.36 6.86 -1.53
N TYR A 121 -18.18 8.17 -1.33
CA TYR A 121 -18.17 8.82 -0.01
C TYR A 121 -19.30 8.37 0.93
N ARG A 122 -20.54 8.25 0.40
CA ARG A 122 -21.70 7.86 1.20
C ARG A 122 -21.67 6.42 1.71
N SER A 123 -20.86 5.57 1.10
CA SER A 123 -20.66 4.17 1.49
C SER A 123 -19.53 4.01 2.50
N LEU A 124 -18.73 5.06 2.74
CA LEU A 124 -17.66 5.04 3.72
C LEU A 124 -18.18 5.01 5.14
N ARG A 125 -17.51 4.22 5.98
CA ARG A 125 -17.80 4.11 7.41
C ARG A 125 -16.79 4.91 8.22
N GLY A 126 -17.28 5.71 9.16
CA GLY A 126 -16.42 6.43 10.11
C GLY A 126 -15.56 7.53 9.48
N ALA A 127 -16.11 8.34 8.56
CA ALA A 127 -15.40 9.38 7.81
C ALA A 127 -14.51 10.28 8.72
N LYS A 128 -15.01 10.69 9.89
CA LYS A 128 -14.21 11.47 10.86
C LYS A 128 -12.96 10.75 11.36
N ARG A 129 -13.01 9.41 11.49
CA ARG A 129 -11.85 8.61 11.87
C ARG A 129 -10.88 8.47 10.69
N LEU A 130 -11.38 8.33 9.46
CA LEU A 130 -10.58 8.29 8.24
C LEU A 130 -9.79 9.60 8.08
N GLU A 131 -10.43 10.76 8.25
CA GLU A 131 -9.74 12.06 8.23
C GLU A 131 -8.63 12.17 9.28
N ARG A 132 -8.84 11.62 10.48
CA ARG A 132 -7.82 11.61 11.56
C ARG A 132 -6.71 10.61 11.34
N SER A 133 -6.82 9.71 10.37
CA SER A 133 -5.76 8.76 10.04
C SER A 133 -4.68 9.32 9.11
N LEU A 134 -4.87 10.53 8.57
CA LEU A 134 -3.84 11.21 7.79
C LEU A 134 -2.63 11.55 8.69
N GLY A 135 -1.44 11.21 8.23
CA GLY A 135 -0.21 11.37 9.01
C GLY A 135 -0.02 10.32 10.11
N THR A 136 -0.60 9.11 9.95
CA THR A 136 -0.40 7.96 10.85
C THR A 136 0.28 6.81 10.12
N LEU A 137 1.15 6.07 10.83
CA LEU A 137 2.01 5.05 10.21
C LEU A 137 1.22 3.79 9.79
N GLY A 138 0.37 3.27 10.67
CA GLY A 138 -0.25 1.98 10.46
C GLY A 138 0.54 0.81 11.02
N GLY A 139 0.18 -0.38 10.60
CA GLY A 139 0.81 -1.63 11.03
C GLY A 139 1.27 -2.49 9.86
N GLY A 140 1.58 -3.73 10.11
CA GLY A 140 2.05 -4.67 9.11
C GLY A 140 3.48 -4.37 8.66
N ASN A 141 3.70 -4.22 7.35
CA ASN A 141 5.01 -3.92 6.76
C ASN A 141 5.37 -2.42 6.78
N HIS A 142 4.54 -1.56 7.35
CA HIS A 142 4.85 -0.13 7.44
C HIS A 142 5.99 0.13 8.43
N PHE A 143 6.84 1.10 8.10
CA PHE A 143 8.01 1.43 8.90
C PHE A 143 8.43 2.90 8.73
N ILE A 144 9.24 3.37 9.68
CA ILE A 144 10.03 4.59 9.58
C ILE A 144 11.48 4.18 9.80
N GLU A 145 12.37 4.57 8.89
CA GLU A 145 13.76 4.16 8.88
C GLU A 145 14.67 5.35 8.61
N VAL A 146 15.86 5.35 9.17
CA VAL A 146 16.94 6.22 8.74
C VAL A 146 18.03 5.37 8.16
N ASP A 147 18.31 5.60 6.89
CA ASP A 147 19.36 4.94 6.13
C ASP A 147 20.56 5.87 5.98
N GLN A 148 21.77 5.31 5.98
CA GLN A 148 22.99 6.01 5.66
C GLN A 148 23.59 5.55 4.33
N ALA A 149 23.83 6.48 3.44
CA ALA A 149 24.54 6.26 2.19
C ALA A 149 26.05 6.12 2.43
N LYS A 150 26.80 5.61 1.44
CA LYS A 150 28.26 5.41 1.53
C LYS A 150 29.05 6.71 1.72
N ASP A 151 28.52 7.83 1.25
CA ASP A 151 29.12 9.16 1.43
C ASP A 151 28.83 9.77 2.81
N GLY A 152 28.13 9.06 3.69
CA GLY A 152 27.74 9.50 5.01
C GLY A 152 26.42 10.28 5.08
N THR A 153 25.75 10.53 3.96
CA THR A 153 24.45 11.21 3.89
C THR A 153 23.35 10.36 4.51
N TYR A 154 22.48 10.98 5.31
CA TYR A 154 21.32 10.30 5.90
C TYR A 154 20.04 10.55 5.10
N TYR A 155 19.18 9.54 5.08
CA TYR A 155 17.86 9.57 4.47
C TYR A 155 16.81 9.08 5.45
N LEU A 156 15.78 9.90 5.70
CA LEU A 156 14.58 9.46 6.41
C LEU A 156 13.63 8.81 5.42
N VAL A 157 13.28 7.56 5.65
CA VAL A 157 12.38 6.76 4.81
C VAL A 157 11.11 6.43 5.57
N ILE A 158 9.95 6.74 5.00
CA ILE A 158 8.63 6.46 5.58
C ILE A 158 7.83 5.59 4.63
N HIS A 159 7.54 4.36 5.04
CA HIS A 159 6.70 3.41 4.32
C HIS A 159 5.30 3.39 4.93
N SER A 160 4.30 3.86 4.19
CA SER A 160 2.90 3.84 4.60
C SER A 160 1.97 4.04 3.39
N GLY A 161 0.68 3.77 3.58
CA GLY A 161 -0.34 3.83 2.54
C GLY A 161 -1.55 4.70 2.90
N SER A 162 -2.68 4.43 2.25
CA SER A 162 -3.93 5.16 2.44
C SER A 162 -4.75 4.73 3.67
N ARG A 163 -4.18 3.88 4.50
CA ARG A 163 -4.80 3.43 5.74
C ARG A 163 -6.16 2.73 5.46
N ASN A 164 -7.09 2.84 6.40
CA ASN A 164 -8.42 2.26 6.23
C ASN A 164 -9.27 2.94 5.14
N LEU A 165 -8.87 4.12 4.66
CA LEU A 165 -9.55 4.79 3.55
C LEU A 165 -9.44 3.95 2.27
N GLY A 166 -8.23 3.67 1.80
CA GLY A 166 -8.02 2.87 0.59
C GLY A 166 -8.58 1.47 0.70
N LYS A 167 -8.49 0.85 1.89
CA LYS A 167 -9.11 -0.45 2.14
C LYS A 167 -10.62 -0.41 1.91
N GLN A 168 -11.34 0.58 2.46
CA GLN A 168 -12.78 0.69 2.26
C GLN A 168 -13.14 0.97 0.80
N VAL A 169 -12.40 1.85 0.12
CA VAL A 169 -12.59 2.14 -1.30
C VAL A 169 -12.41 0.88 -2.13
N ALA A 170 -11.30 0.14 -1.95
CA ALA A 170 -11.06 -1.11 -2.65
C ALA A 170 -12.18 -2.16 -2.42
N GLU A 171 -12.64 -2.31 -1.17
CA GLU A 171 -13.71 -3.26 -0.81
C GLU A 171 -15.07 -2.86 -1.43
N ILE A 172 -15.41 -1.57 -1.41
CA ILE A 172 -16.65 -1.05 -2.01
C ILE A 172 -16.67 -1.33 -3.52
N TYR A 173 -15.59 -1.00 -4.22
CA TYR A 173 -15.53 -1.18 -5.68
C TYR A 173 -15.35 -2.64 -6.09
N GLN A 174 -14.67 -3.48 -5.30
CA GLN A 174 -14.64 -4.92 -5.55
C GLN A 174 -16.02 -5.55 -5.38
N GLN A 175 -16.78 -5.13 -4.36
CA GLN A 175 -18.16 -5.60 -4.21
C GLN A 175 -19.04 -5.14 -5.38
N LEU A 176 -18.85 -3.91 -5.86
CA LEU A 176 -19.54 -3.40 -7.05
C LEU A 176 -19.19 -4.24 -8.30
N ALA A 177 -17.91 -4.59 -8.48
CA ALA A 177 -17.49 -5.47 -9.56
C ALA A 177 -18.19 -6.85 -9.50
N ILE A 178 -18.23 -7.47 -8.32
CA ILE A 178 -18.96 -8.72 -8.10
C ILE A 178 -20.46 -8.57 -8.45
N ASP A 179 -21.07 -7.49 -8.01
CA ASP A 179 -22.48 -7.21 -8.28
C ASP A 179 -22.76 -7.01 -9.79
N LEU A 180 -21.85 -6.38 -10.53
CA LEU A 180 -21.95 -6.24 -11.99
C LEU A 180 -21.88 -7.61 -12.69
N HIS A 181 -20.92 -8.47 -12.30
CA HIS A 181 -20.80 -9.83 -12.82
C HIS A 181 -21.98 -10.73 -12.43
N ALA A 182 -22.68 -10.42 -11.34
CA ALA A 182 -23.94 -11.06 -10.96
C ALA A 182 -25.17 -10.51 -11.73
N GLY A 183 -24.96 -9.69 -12.77
CA GLY A 183 -26.02 -9.17 -13.65
C GLY A 183 -26.76 -7.93 -13.11
N LYS A 184 -26.28 -7.28 -12.03
CA LYS A 184 -26.97 -6.16 -11.36
C LYS A 184 -26.80 -4.80 -12.06
N GLU A 185 -26.28 -4.72 -13.27
CA GLU A 185 -26.11 -3.43 -13.96
C GLU A 185 -27.44 -2.72 -14.19
N ALA A 186 -28.49 -3.45 -14.63
CA ALA A 186 -29.82 -2.89 -14.82
C ALA A 186 -30.41 -2.42 -13.48
N TYR A 187 -30.20 -3.16 -12.40
CA TYR A 187 -30.58 -2.73 -11.05
C TYR A 187 -29.96 -1.40 -10.65
N PHE A 188 -28.67 -1.17 -10.92
CA PHE A 188 -28.02 0.10 -10.61
C PHE A 188 -28.57 1.26 -11.43
N LYS A 189 -28.84 1.04 -12.73
CA LYS A 189 -29.49 2.05 -13.59
C LYS A 189 -30.87 2.44 -13.09
N GLU A 190 -31.70 1.47 -12.78
CA GLU A 190 -33.05 1.69 -12.25
C GLU A 190 -33.04 2.36 -10.87
N ARG A 191 -32.15 1.92 -9.98
CA ARG A 191 -31.91 2.55 -8.68
C ARG A 191 -31.60 4.04 -8.81
N ASP A 192 -30.66 4.38 -9.70
CA ASP A 192 -30.21 5.78 -9.86
C ASP A 192 -31.32 6.64 -10.51
N GLU A 193 -32.11 6.07 -11.38
CA GLU A 193 -33.28 6.73 -11.97
C GLU A 193 -34.38 6.97 -10.92
N ILE A 194 -34.70 6.01 -10.08
CA ILE A 194 -35.63 6.18 -8.95
C ILE A 194 -35.15 7.31 -8.04
N ILE A 195 -33.86 7.29 -7.65
CA ILE A 195 -33.29 8.33 -6.77
C ILE A 195 -33.41 9.71 -7.40
N ARG A 196 -33.10 9.85 -8.68
CA ARG A 196 -33.17 11.11 -9.42
C ARG A 196 -34.63 11.61 -9.47
N THR A 197 -35.52 10.78 -9.98
CA THR A 197 -36.94 11.12 -10.22
C THR A 197 -37.64 11.50 -8.92
N TYR A 198 -37.44 10.72 -7.85
CA TYR A 198 -38.08 10.98 -6.57
C TYR A 198 -37.55 12.25 -5.87
N LYS A 199 -36.25 12.59 -6.09
CA LYS A 199 -35.69 13.87 -5.62
C LYS A 199 -36.30 15.05 -6.36
N GLU A 200 -36.43 14.96 -7.69
CA GLU A 200 -37.02 16.00 -8.54
C GLU A 200 -38.51 16.24 -8.20
N GLN A 201 -39.23 15.17 -7.86
CA GLN A 201 -40.62 15.20 -7.42
C GLN A 201 -40.81 15.58 -5.93
N GLY A 202 -39.75 15.80 -5.16
CA GLY A 202 -39.84 16.11 -3.74
C GLY A 202 -40.20 14.90 -2.85
N ARG A 203 -40.26 13.68 -3.37
CA ARG A 203 -40.68 12.42 -2.72
C ARG A 203 -39.51 11.70 -2.02
N ARG A 204 -38.61 12.42 -1.39
CA ARG A 204 -37.38 11.85 -0.79
C ARG A 204 -37.61 10.79 0.28
N SER A 205 -38.74 10.89 1.02
CA SER A 205 -39.10 9.93 2.08
C SER A 205 -39.46 8.54 1.55
N GLU A 206 -39.87 8.43 0.28
CA GLU A 206 -40.29 7.18 -0.34
C GLU A 206 -39.12 6.40 -0.98
N ILE A 207 -37.97 7.04 -1.16
CA ILE A 207 -36.82 6.45 -1.87
C ILE A 207 -36.38 5.13 -1.21
N GLN A 208 -36.26 5.10 0.12
CA GLN A 208 -35.74 3.91 0.84
C GLN A 208 -36.64 2.69 0.65
N GLU A 209 -37.96 2.87 0.75
CA GLU A 209 -38.90 1.75 0.60
C GLU A 209 -38.95 1.25 -0.83
N THR A 210 -38.95 2.16 -1.82
CA THR A 210 -38.92 1.79 -3.25
C THR A 210 -37.64 1.02 -3.60
N LEU A 211 -36.48 1.46 -3.09
CA LEU A 211 -35.22 0.76 -3.32
C LEU A 211 -35.17 -0.62 -2.64
N LYS A 212 -35.83 -0.77 -1.48
CA LYS A 212 -35.95 -2.05 -0.81
C LYS A 212 -36.77 -3.04 -1.64
N GLN A 213 -37.89 -2.59 -2.22
CA GLN A 213 -38.71 -3.39 -3.11
C GLN A 213 -37.97 -3.78 -4.39
N LEU A 214 -37.26 -2.83 -5.03
CA LEU A 214 -36.41 -3.10 -6.18
C LEU A 214 -35.39 -4.19 -5.89
N LYS A 215 -34.70 -4.11 -4.74
CA LYS A 215 -33.70 -5.10 -4.32
C LYS A 215 -34.29 -6.48 -4.09
N GLN A 216 -35.51 -6.58 -3.56
CA GLN A 216 -36.19 -7.86 -3.29
C GLN A 216 -36.61 -8.57 -4.58
N ASN A 217 -36.92 -7.82 -5.63
CA ASN A 217 -37.44 -8.35 -6.89
C ASN A 217 -36.32 -8.66 -7.91
N TYR A 218 -35.05 -8.38 -7.56
CA TYR A 218 -33.94 -8.56 -8.48
C TYR A 218 -33.28 -9.94 -8.32
N GLU A 219 -33.33 -10.75 -9.38
CA GLU A 219 -32.64 -12.04 -9.45
C GLU A 219 -31.17 -11.85 -9.82
N THR A 220 -30.27 -12.54 -9.14
CA THR A 220 -28.84 -12.58 -9.43
C THR A 220 -28.51 -13.74 -10.34
N GLN A 221 -27.55 -13.55 -11.24
CA GLN A 221 -26.99 -14.59 -12.10
C GLN A 221 -25.75 -15.23 -11.46
N ASP A 222 -25.37 -16.40 -11.95
CA ASP A 222 -24.09 -16.99 -11.60
C ASP A 222 -22.93 -16.15 -12.15
N LEU A 223 -21.85 -16.06 -11.38
CA LEU A 223 -20.69 -15.27 -11.78
C LEU A 223 -19.94 -15.96 -12.92
N ASP A 224 -19.51 -15.16 -13.88
CA ASP A 224 -18.65 -15.57 -15.01
C ASP A 224 -17.15 -15.48 -14.68
N ALA A 225 -16.81 -14.94 -13.50
CA ALA A 225 -15.46 -14.84 -12.97
C ALA A 225 -15.45 -15.07 -11.44
N PRO A 226 -14.34 -15.53 -10.85
CA PRO A 226 -14.20 -15.62 -9.40
C PRO A 226 -14.33 -14.25 -8.71
N ASN A 227 -14.91 -14.22 -7.52
CA ASN A 227 -15.19 -13.00 -6.76
C ASN A 227 -13.97 -12.06 -6.60
N ASP A 228 -12.79 -12.61 -6.48
CA ASP A 228 -11.56 -11.86 -6.24
C ASP A 228 -10.93 -11.27 -7.51
N ILE A 229 -11.41 -11.67 -8.70
CA ILE A 229 -10.98 -11.13 -9.99
C ILE A 229 -12.11 -10.56 -10.83
N CYS A 230 -13.33 -10.41 -10.31
CA CYS A 230 -14.38 -9.62 -10.96
C CYS A 230 -13.88 -8.18 -11.20
N TRP A 231 -14.26 -7.60 -12.32
CA TRP A 231 -13.77 -6.30 -12.78
C TRP A 231 -14.88 -5.28 -13.00
N LEU A 232 -14.47 -4.01 -13.01
CA LEU A 232 -15.27 -2.85 -13.37
C LEU A 232 -15.02 -2.47 -14.84
N TYR A 233 -15.99 -1.84 -15.46
CA TYR A 233 -15.93 -1.33 -16.84
C TYR A 233 -16.80 -0.08 -16.99
N GLY A 234 -16.62 0.66 -18.08
CA GLY A 234 -17.37 1.88 -18.38
C GLY A 234 -17.32 2.89 -17.21
N SER A 235 -18.44 3.56 -16.95
CA SER A 235 -18.51 4.59 -15.90
C SER A 235 -18.19 4.08 -14.49
N PHE A 236 -18.37 2.80 -14.21
CA PHE A 236 -17.98 2.21 -12.91
C PHE A 236 -16.46 2.13 -12.75
N MET A 237 -15.75 1.87 -13.85
CA MET A 237 -14.29 1.94 -13.88
C MET A 237 -13.83 3.39 -13.70
N ASP A 238 -14.45 4.36 -14.40
CA ASP A 238 -14.09 5.78 -14.28
C ASP A 238 -14.25 6.28 -12.83
N ASP A 239 -15.35 5.92 -12.18
CA ASP A 239 -15.59 6.27 -10.77
C ASP A 239 -14.53 5.65 -9.83
N TYR A 240 -14.11 4.41 -10.09
CA TYR A 240 -13.06 3.77 -9.32
C TYR A 240 -11.69 4.43 -9.54
N LEU A 241 -11.31 4.75 -10.78
CA LEU A 241 -10.06 5.44 -11.10
C LEU A 241 -9.99 6.79 -10.40
N HIS A 242 -11.07 7.57 -10.43
CA HIS A 242 -11.18 8.84 -9.71
C HIS A 242 -10.98 8.66 -8.20
N ASP A 243 -11.63 7.69 -7.59
CA ASP A 243 -11.55 7.47 -6.14
C ASP A 243 -10.20 6.87 -5.71
N ALA A 244 -9.60 6.02 -6.57
CA ALA A 244 -8.26 5.48 -6.35
C ALA A 244 -7.20 6.60 -6.37
N GLU A 245 -7.30 7.55 -7.30
CA GLU A 245 -6.42 8.73 -7.35
C GLU A 245 -6.53 9.58 -6.07
N ILE A 246 -7.73 9.78 -5.53
CA ILE A 246 -7.92 10.48 -4.25
C ILE A 246 -7.23 9.72 -3.11
N CYS A 247 -7.35 8.38 -3.08
CA CYS A 247 -6.64 7.56 -2.09
C CYS A 247 -5.12 7.65 -2.24
N GLN A 248 -4.60 7.67 -3.46
CA GLN A 248 -3.18 7.86 -3.74
C GLN A 248 -2.68 9.22 -3.23
N ARG A 249 -3.43 10.30 -3.48
CA ARG A 249 -3.13 11.64 -2.94
C ARG A 249 -3.19 11.69 -1.42
N PHE A 250 -4.16 10.99 -0.81
CA PHE A 250 -4.24 10.88 0.65
C PHE A 250 -3.01 10.15 1.22
N ALA A 251 -2.61 9.02 0.63
CA ALA A 251 -1.44 8.26 1.07
C ALA A 251 -0.14 9.07 0.92
N LYS A 252 0.02 9.77 -0.21
CA LYS A 252 1.14 10.69 -0.45
C LYS A 252 1.22 11.75 0.65
N ARG A 253 0.13 12.48 0.89
CA ARG A 253 0.07 13.53 1.91
C ARG A 253 0.27 12.98 3.32
N SER A 254 -0.23 11.78 3.60
CA SER A 254 -0.04 11.10 4.88
C SER A 254 1.44 10.85 5.19
N ARG A 255 2.23 10.37 4.21
CA ARG A 255 3.68 10.18 4.37
C ARG A 255 4.42 11.50 4.57
N GLU A 256 4.10 12.52 3.78
CA GLU A 256 4.66 13.87 3.93
C GLU A 256 4.38 14.42 5.33
N ARG A 257 3.14 14.29 5.82
CA ARG A 257 2.77 14.79 7.16
C ARG A 257 3.51 14.09 8.28
N MET A 258 3.76 12.77 8.18
CA MET A 258 4.60 12.05 9.14
C MET A 258 6.04 12.59 9.15
N ALA A 259 6.63 12.79 7.96
CA ALA A 259 7.97 13.35 7.85
C ALA A 259 8.04 14.75 8.47
N GLU A 260 7.08 15.64 8.19
CA GLU A 260 7.00 16.97 8.79
C GLU A 260 6.98 16.89 10.33
N VAL A 261 6.15 16.02 10.91
CA VAL A 261 6.07 15.83 12.37
C VAL A 261 7.41 15.35 12.94
N ILE A 262 8.07 14.39 12.29
CA ILE A 262 9.35 13.86 12.77
C ILE A 262 10.45 14.91 12.66
N ILE A 263 10.56 15.60 11.53
CA ILE A 263 11.55 16.65 11.28
C ILE A 263 11.37 17.81 12.25
N GLU A 264 10.13 18.27 12.48
CA GLU A 264 9.81 19.33 13.42
C GLU A 264 10.22 18.96 14.85
N ARG A 265 9.92 17.72 15.29
CA ARG A 265 10.23 17.27 16.65
C ARG A 265 11.72 17.00 16.88
N THR A 266 12.42 16.56 15.86
CA THR A 266 13.87 16.26 15.94
C THR A 266 14.74 17.47 15.67
N GLY A 267 14.24 18.46 14.93
CA GLY A 267 15.02 19.62 14.48
C GLY A 267 15.91 19.30 13.27
N MET A 268 15.76 18.13 12.64
CA MET A 268 16.47 17.78 11.40
C MET A 268 16.10 18.71 10.25
N THR A 269 16.93 18.75 9.22
CA THR A 269 16.74 19.61 8.05
C THR A 269 16.65 18.79 6.78
N ALA A 270 15.51 18.87 6.10
CA ALA A 270 15.31 18.26 4.79
C ALA A 270 16.00 19.06 3.68
N LEU A 271 16.67 18.37 2.74
CA LEU A 271 17.27 18.95 1.53
C LEU A 271 16.41 18.72 0.29
N GLU A 272 16.05 17.48 0.04
CA GLU A 272 15.21 17.04 -1.07
C GLU A 272 14.38 15.84 -0.64
N ALA A 273 13.31 15.56 -1.36
CA ALA A 273 12.49 14.38 -1.10
C ALA A 273 11.82 13.88 -2.37
N PHE A 274 11.50 12.57 -2.39
CA PHE A 274 10.78 11.93 -3.49
C PHE A 274 9.91 10.78 -2.98
N HIS A 275 8.93 10.38 -3.79
CA HIS A 275 8.04 9.26 -3.50
C HIS A 275 8.36 8.07 -4.41
N THR A 276 8.22 6.86 -3.87
CA THR A 276 8.23 5.60 -4.62
C THR A 276 7.01 4.79 -4.24
N ILE A 277 6.01 4.74 -5.12
CA ILE A 277 4.69 4.13 -4.86
C ILE A 277 4.63 2.75 -5.51
N HIS A 278 4.00 1.76 -4.86
CA HIS A 278 4.00 0.38 -5.36
C HIS A 278 2.64 -0.34 -5.38
N ASN A 279 1.56 0.29 -4.94
CA ASN A 279 0.19 -0.23 -5.10
C ASN A 279 -0.70 0.90 -5.63
N TYR A 280 -0.76 1.05 -6.94
CA TYR A 280 -1.47 2.17 -7.53
C TYR A 280 -1.80 1.97 -9.00
N ILE A 281 -2.56 2.90 -9.54
CA ILE A 281 -2.83 3.03 -10.96
C ILE A 281 -2.26 4.37 -11.39
N ASP A 282 -1.40 4.32 -12.38
CA ASP A 282 -1.01 5.50 -13.14
C ASP A 282 -2.12 5.78 -14.15
N VAL A 283 -2.92 6.81 -13.88
CA VAL A 283 -4.10 7.13 -14.70
C VAL A 283 -3.75 7.83 -16.01
N ASP A 284 -2.55 8.41 -16.10
CA ASP A 284 -2.06 9.08 -17.32
C ASP A 284 -1.54 8.04 -18.31
N GLU A 285 -0.79 7.05 -17.84
CA GLU A 285 -0.25 5.97 -18.66
C GLU A 285 -1.17 4.75 -18.75
N MET A 286 -2.20 4.69 -17.92
CA MET A 286 -3.07 3.54 -17.75
C MET A 286 -2.28 2.27 -17.44
N ILE A 287 -1.41 2.36 -16.45
CA ILE A 287 -0.61 1.24 -15.92
C ILE A 287 -0.96 0.99 -14.46
N LEU A 288 -1.38 -0.23 -14.18
CA LEU A 288 -1.60 -0.74 -12.83
C LEU A 288 -0.31 -1.37 -12.30
N ARG A 289 0.03 -1.08 -11.04
CA ARG A 289 1.16 -1.67 -10.31
C ARG A 289 0.74 -2.18 -8.95
N LYS A 290 1.00 -3.47 -8.69
CA LYS A 290 0.78 -4.11 -7.39
C LYS A 290 2.08 -4.75 -6.90
N GLY A 291 2.68 -4.16 -5.87
CA GLY A 291 4.03 -4.55 -5.45
C GLY A 291 5.05 -4.36 -6.57
N ALA A 292 4.89 -3.30 -7.35
CA ALA A 292 5.81 -2.85 -8.38
C ALA A 292 5.84 -1.31 -8.39
N ILE A 293 6.99 -0.73 -8.65
CA ILE A 293 7.17 0.72 -8.69
C ILE A 293 7.30 1.23 -10.13
N ALA A 294 7.00 2.52 -10.36
CA ALA A 294 7.46 3.19 -11.56
C ALA A 294 8.99 3.29 -11.58
N ALA A 295 9.58 3.24 -12.76
CA ALA A 295 11.01 3.38 -12.99
C ALA A 295 11.24 4.03 -14.37
N HIS A 296 10.65 5.22 -14.57
CA HIS A 296 10.81 5.99 -15.80
C HIS A 296 12.27 6.44 -15.96
N ALA A 297 12.68 6.76 -17.17
CA ALA A 297 14.03 7.21 -17.42
C ALA A 297 14.37 8.47 -16.61
N GLY A 298 15.38 8.37 -15.75
CA GLY A 298 15.81 9.46 -14.87
C GLY A 298 15.02 9.62 -13.56
N GLU A 299 13.97 8.83 -13.32
CA GLU A 299 13.19 8.87 -12.07
C GLU A 299 13.97 8.26 -10.90
N LYS A 300 14.11 9.01 -9.79
CA LYS A 300 14.69 8.49 -8.55
C LYS A 300 13.74 7.52 -7.88
N VAL A 301 14.24 6.36 -7.49
CA VAL A 301 13.46 5.31 -6.83
C VAL A 301 14.19 4.72 -5.64
N LEU A 302 13.43 4.23 -4.66
CA LEU A 302 13.93 3.50 -3.51
C LEU A 302 13.35 2.09 -3.50
N ILE A 303 14.21 1.07 -3.41
CA ILE A 303 13.83 -0.33 -3.33
C ILE A 303 14.30 -0.88 -1.98
N PRO A 304 13.43 -1.00 -0.96
CA PRO A 304 13.81 -1.53 0.35
C PRO A 304 14.08 -3.03 0.27
N ILE A 305 15.09 -3.48 1.01
CA ILE A 305 15.44 -4.89 1.12
C ILE A 305 14.82 -5.49 2.38
N ASN A 306 15.31 -5.09 3.54
CA ASN A 306 14.78 -5.45 4.86
C ASN A 306 15.43 -4.56 5.93
N MET A 307 14.99 -4.71 7.19
CA MET A 307 15.42 -3.90 8.35
C MET A 307 16.94 -3.91 8.63
N ARG A 308 17.68 -4.90 8.10
CA ARG A 308 19.14 -5.05 8.31
C ARG A 308 19.94 -4.63 7.08
N ASP A 309 19.48 -5.03 5.91
CA ASP A 309 20.25 -4.87 4.68
C ASP A 309 20.01 -3.51 4.03
N GLY A 310 18.93 -2.80 4.43
CA GLY A 310 18.63 -1.42 4.05
C GLY A 310 17.92 -1.31 2.72
N SER A 311 18.28 -0.30 1.93
CA SER A 311 17.54 0.08 0.73
C SER A 311 18.48 0.38 -0.44
N VAL A 312 18.04 0.04 -1.66
CA VAL A 312 18.72 0.41 -2.91
C VAL A 312 18.18 1.76 -3.38
N LEU A 313 19.04 2.78 -3.42
CA LEU A 313 18.76 4.04 -4.09
C LEU A 313 19.17 3.90 -5.56
N ALA A 314 18.25 4.18 -6.48
CA ALA A 314 18.49 3.96 -7.91
C ALA A 314 17.77 5.01 -8.78
N VAL A 315 18.07 4.95 -10.08
CA VAL A 315 17.39 5.74 -11.13
C VAL A 315 16.79 4.78 -12.14
N GLY A 316 15.52 5.00 -12.48
CA GLY A 316 14.80 4.24 -13.48
C GLY A 316 15.40 4.37 -14.87
N LYS A 317 15.36 3.29 -15.64
CA LYS A 317 15.83 3.22 -17.06
C LYS A 317 14.72 3.46 -18.07
N GLY A 318 13.46 3.48 -17.64
CA GLY A 318 12.30 3.62 -18.53
C GLY A 318 12.12 2.42 -19.46
N ASN A 319 12.40 1.20 -18.97
CA ASN A 319 12.30 -0.01 -19.79
C ASN A 319 10.83 -0.32 -20.13
N SER A 320 10.45 -0.07 -21.39
CA SER A 320 9.07 -0.27 -21.87
C SER A 320 8.65 -1.75 -21.84
N GLU A 321 9.59 -2.71 -21.95
CA GLU A 321 9.27 -4.12 -21.84
C GLU A 321 8.82 -4.52 -20.43
N TRP A 322 9.17 -3.74 -19.43
CA TRP A 322 8.77 -3.88 -18.05
C TRP A 322 7.61 -2.94 -17.64
N ASN A 323 6.86 -2.38 -18.60
CA ASN A 323 5.86 -1.34 -18.35
C ASN A 323 6.42 -0.15 -17.55
N HIS A 324 7.66 0.29 -17.88
CA HIS A 324 8.38 1.34 -17.16
C HIS A 324 8.39 1.11 -15.64
N SER A 325 8.59 -0.15 -15.22
CA SER A 325 8.44 -0.56 -13.82
C SER A 325 9.67 -1.29 -13.31
N ALA A 326 9.80 -1.36 -11.97
CA ALA A 326 10.81 -2.12 -11.26
C ALA A 326 10.19 -2.86 -10.06
N PRO A 327 10.90 -3.84 -9.44
CA PRO A 327 10.49 -4.45 -8.19
C PRO A 327 10.33 -3.40 -7.09
N HIS A 328 9.36 -3.61 -6.19
CA HIS A 328 9.13 -2.68 -5.09
C HIS A 328 9.99 -2.98 -3.85
N GLY A 329 10.65 -4.13 -3.79
CA GLY A 329 11.44 -4.58 -2.65
C GLY A 329 12.11 -5.92 -2.90
N ALA A 330 12.60 -6.54 -1.83
CA ALA A 330 13.27 -7.85 -1.91
C ALA A 330 12.31 -9.01 -2.22
N GLY A 331 11.06 -8.90 -1.84
CA GLY A 331 10.15 -10.02 -1.79
C GLY A 331 10.42 -10.94 -0.60
N ARG A 332 9.39 -11.66 -0.17
CA ARG A 332 9.48 -12.58 0.98
C ARG A 332 9.84 -13.98 0.53
N ILE A 333 10.58 -14.71 1.38
CA ILE A 333 10.84 -16.15 1.21
C ILE A 333 9.91 -17.01 2.06
N MET A 334 9.14 -16.40 2.97
CA MET A 334 8.14 -17.09 3.79
C MET A 334 6.97 -16.18 4.17
N SER A 335 5.82 -16.80 4.42
CA SER A 335 4.63 -16.07 4.88
C SER A 335 4.84 -15.49 6.29
N ARG A 336 4.07 -14.43 6.64
CA ARG A 336 4.10 -13.82 7.99
C ARG A 336 3.85 -14.83 9.09
N THR A 337 2.86 -15.71 8.92
CA THR A 337 2.53 -16.76 9.88
C THR A 337 3.71 -17.71 10.07
N LYS A 338 4.34 -18.17 8.97
CA LYS A 338 5.50 -19.05 9.05
C LYS A 338 6.68 -18.36 9.73
N ALA A 339 6.96 -17.10 9.43
CA ALA A 339 8.01 -16.32 10.05
C ALA A 339 7.83 -16.25 11.58
N LYS A 340 6.62 -15.91 12.07
CA LYS A 340 6.31 -15.89 13.51
C LYS A 340 6.45 -17.25 14.19
N GLN A 341 6.30 -18.36 13.47
CA GLN A 341 6.42 -19.71 14.02
C GLN A 341 7.83 -20.27 13.99
N THR A 342 8.70 -19.79 13.08
CA THR A 342 9.99 -20.43 12.79
C THR A 342 11.20 -19.57 13.15
N ILE A 343 11.05 -18.24 13.20
CA ILE A 343 12.17 -17.34 13.50
C ILE A 343 12.33 -17.24 15.02
N ASP A 344 13.55 -17.45 15.49
CA ASP A 344 13.91 -17.27 16.89
C ASP A 344 14.13 -15.78 17.22
N LEU A 345 13.62 -15.34 18.38
CA LEU A 345 13.69 -13.94 18.79
C LEU A 345 15.13 -13.47 19.06
N GLU A 346 15.97 -14.33 19.63
CA GLU A 346 17.36 -13.99 19.95
C GLU A 346 18.21 -13.93 18.66
N GLU A 347 17.93 -14.80 17.69
CA GLU A 347 18.51 -14.73 16.35
C GLU A 347 18.10 -13.42 15.65
N TYR A 348 16.81 -13.03 15.75
CA TYR A 348 16.33 -11.75 15.23
C TYR A 348 17.05 -10.57 15.86
N LYS A 349 17.15 -10.52 17.21
CA LYS A 349 17.89 -9.46 17.92
C LYS A 349 19.36 -9.41 17.51
N ALA A 350 20.00 -10.58 17.40
CA ALA A 350 21.40 -10.68 16.98
C ALA A 350 21.61 -10.15 15.56
N SER A 351 20.67 -10.43 14.64
CA SER A 351 20.73 -9.96 13.25
C SER A 351 20.62 -8.44 13.11
N MET A 352 20.06 -7.76 14.11
CA MET A 352 19.84 -6.31 14.13
C MET A 352 20.94 -5.54 14.89
N GLN A 353 22.04 -6.19 15.28
CA GLN A 353 23.15 -5.51 15.95
C GLN A 353 23.72 -4.37 15.09
N GLY A 354 23.92 -3.20 15.73
CA GLY A 354 24.42 -2.00 15.07
C GLY A 354 23.33 -1.09 14.49
N ILE A 355 22.06 -1.52 14.54
CA ILE A 355 20.91 -0.71 14.13
C ILE A 355 20.10 -0.33 15.38
N TYR A 356 19.88 0.95 15.61
CA TYR A 356 19.06 1.39 16.71
C TYR A 356 17.57 1.10 16.42
N SER A 357 16.92 0.31 17.26
CA SER A 357 15.49 -0.01 17.11
C SER A 357 14.88 -0.45 18.43
N THR A 358 13.76 0.14 18.83
CA THR A 358 12.91 -0.28 19.95
C THR A 358 11.82 -1.26 19.51
N SER A 359 11.73 -1.55 18.21
CA SER A 359 10.69 -2.39 17.60
C SER A 359 11.11 -3.85 17.40
N VAL A 360 12.31 -4.26 17.81
CA VAL A 360 12.80 -5.65 17.67
C VAL A 360 12.28 -6.50 18.82
N ASN A 361 11.11 -7.11 18.63
CA ASN A 361 10.41 -7.89 19.64
C ASN A 361 9.55 -9.00 19.01
N ALA A 362 8.83 -9.77 19.85
CA ALA A 362 8.01 -10.90 19.40
C ALA A 362 6.87 -10.51 18.44
N ASP A 363 6.33 -9.29 18.56
CA ASP A 363 5.22 -8.82 17.73
C ASP A 363 5.65 -8.54 16.28
N THR A 364 6.95 -8.22 16.08
CA THR A 364 7.56 -7.88 14.79
C THR A 364 8.37 -9.01 14.15
N LEU A 365 8.35 -10.23 14.71
CA LEU A 365 9.07 -11.40 14.17
C LEU A 365 8.76 -11.68 12.70
N ASP A 366 7.54 -11.39 12.25
CA ASP A 366 7.17 -11.57 10.84
C ASP A 366 7.88 -10.61 9.88
N GLU A 367 8.53 -9.57 10.39
CA GLU A 367 9.29 -8.60 9.61
C GLU A 367 10.82 -8.77 9.77
N ALA A 368 11.26 -9.81 10.47
CA ALA A 368 12.68 -10.10 10.66
C ALA A 368 13.42 -10.25 9.30
N PRO A 369 14.70 -9.83 9.19
CA PRO A 369 15.46 -9.89 7.93
C PRO A 369 15.46 -11.27 7.27
N MET A 370 15.44 -12.35 8.05
CA MET A 370 15.43 -13.74 7.59
C MET A 370 14.15 -14.12 6.84
N ALA A 371 13.09 -13.31 6.89
CA ALA A 371 11.84 -13.55 6.15
C ALA A 371 11.90 -13.07 4.69
N TYR A 372 12.98 -12.40 4.27
CA TYR A 372 13.14 -11.74 2.98
C TYR A 372 14.28 -12.34 2.16
N LYS A 373 14.20 -12.18 0.82
CA LYS A 373 15.29 -12.50 -0.11
C LYS A 373 16.49 -11.58 0.18
N SER A 374 17.70 -12.06 -0.13
CA SER A 374 18.90 -11.27 0.04
C SER A 374 19.04 -10.17 -1.01
N LEU A 375 19.89 -9.17 -0.74
CA LEU A 375 20.24 -8.14 -1.71
C LEU A 375 20.87 -8.74 -2.97
N GLU A 376 21.68 -9.82 -2.84
CA GLU A 376 22.32 -10.48 -3.97
C GLU A 376 21.32 -11.12 -4.92
N ASP A 377 20.23 -11.71 -4.38
CA ASP A 377 19.16 -12.31 -5.20
C ASP A 377 18.45 -11.29 -6.08
N ILE A 378 18.44 -10.02 -5.68
CA ILE A 378 17.70 -8.95 -6.35
C ILE A 378 18.60 -8.12 -7.25
N SER A 379 19.84 -7.87 -6.84
CA SER A 379 20.76 -6.94 -7.50
C SER A 379 21.04 -7.27 -8.97
N ASP A 380 21.08 -8.57 -9.31
CA ASP A 380 21.30 -8.99 -10.69
C ASP A 380 20.10 -8.75 -11.60
N VAL A 381 18.88 -8.89 -11.06
CA VAL A 381 17.65 -8.84 -11.86
C VAL A 381 17.07 -7.43 -12.00
N ILE A 382 17.38 -6.51 -11.09
CA ILE A 382 16.90 -5.12 -11.19
C ILE A 382 17.67 -4.29 -12.21
N ARG A 383 18.86 -4.73 -12.68
CA ARG A 383 19.73 -3.98 -13.62
C ARG A 383 19.05 -3.68 -14.96
N ASP A 384 18.05 -4.45 -15.35
CA ASP A 384 17.31 -4.20 -16.59
C ASP A 384 16.30 -3.05 -16.45
N SER A 385 15.92 -2.71 -15.21
CA SER A 385 14.89 -1.70 -14.92
C SER A 385 15.44 -0.43 -14.26
N VAL A 386 16.57 -0.52 -13.53
CA VAL A 386 17.17 0.62 -12.82
C VAL A 386 18.69 0.62 -12.89
N ASP A 387 19.28 1.80 -12.76
CA ASP A 387 20.70 2.01 -12.48
C ASP A 387 20.89 2.31 -10.99
N VAL A 388 21.63 1.45 -10.29
CA VAL A 388 21.87 1.58 -8.84
C VAL A 388 22.83 2.74 -8.60
N ILE A 389 22.41 3.71 -7.78
CA ILE A 389 23.24 4.82 -7.30
C ILE A 389 24.00 4.40 -6.05
N ASP A 390 23.29 3.86 -5.05
CA ASP A 390 23.85 3.44 -3.78
C ASP A 390 23.05 2.30 -3.13
N ILE A 391 23.69 1.60 -2.20
CA ILE A 391 23.06 0.65 -1.28
C ILE A 391 23.22 1.28 0.10
N MET A 392 22.16 1.86 0.59
CA MET A 392 22.11 2.54 1.88
C MET A 392 21.92 1.52 3.01
N LYS A 393 22.54 1.78 4.16
CA LYS A 393 22.45 0.92 5.34
C LYS A 393 21.55 1.52 6.40
N PRO A 394 20.63 0.77 7.00
CA PRO A 394 19.80 1.29 8.06
C PRO A 394 20.67 1.53 9.31
N VAL A 395 20.48 2.69 9.93
CA VAL A 395 21.09 3.05 11.22
C VAL A 395 20.04 3.17 12.31
N TYR A 396 18.79 3.38 11.92
CA TYR A 396 17.60 3.41 12.77
C TYR A 396 16.42 2.76 12.05
N ASN A 397 15.61 1.98 12.79
CA ASN A 397 14.38 1.40 12.27
C ASN A 397 13.28 1.35 13.33
N PHE A 398 12.07 1.80 12.95
CA PHE A 398 10.86 1.75 13.75
C PHE A 398 9.76 1.02 12.98
N LYS A 399 9.20 -0.02 13.59
CA LYS A 399 8.01 -0.73 13.11
C LYS A 399 6.89 -0.65 14.14
N ALA A 400 5.69 -0.40 13.65
CA ALA A 400 4.52 -0.41 14.50
C ALA A 400 4.14 -1.82 14.93
N SER A 401 3.91 -2.03 16.22
CA SER A 401 3.13 -3.18 16.70
C SER A 401 1.65 -2.82 16.78
N ASP A 402 0.77 -3.81 16.58
CA ASP A 402 -0.69 -3.60 16.61
C ASP A 402 -1.21 -3.12 17.97
N GLY A 403 -0.40 -3.19 19.03
CA GLY A 403 -0.71 -2.82 20.41
C GLY A 403 -0.10 -1.51 20.90
N GLU A 404 0.67 -0.77 20.10
CA GLU A 404 1.32 0.45 20.57
C GLU A 404 0.34 1.59 20.86
N VAL A 405 0.47 2.13 22.09
CA VAL A 405 -0.23 3.35 22.51
C VAL A 405 0.69 4.53 22.28
N PRO A 406 0.24 5.63 21.62
CA PRO A 406 1.06 6.81 21.42
C PRO A 406 1.72 7.30 22.72
N TRP A 407 2.98 7.73 22.66
CA TRP A 407 3.79 8.20 23.79
C TRP A 407 3.06 9.17 24.74
N LYS A 408 2.26 10.09 24.20
CA LYS A 408 1.49 11.06 25.00
C LYS A 408 0.51 10.43 25.98
N LYS A 409 -0.05 9.24 25.70
CA LYS A 409 -0.96 8.50 26.59
C LYS A 409 -0.22 7.72 27.66
N LYS A 410 1.03 7.32 27.44
CA LYS A 410 1.84 6.63 28.48
C LYS A 410 2.23 7.61 29.60
N GLY A 411 2.51 8.86 29.28
CA GLY A 411 2.79 9.92 30.25
C GLY A 411 1.55 10.30 31.10
N ASP A 412 0.41 10.53 30.44
CA ASP A 412 -0.85 10.91 31.09
C ASP A 412 -1.39 9.83 32.06
N ILE A 413 -1.09 8.54 31.79
CA ILE A 413 -1.51 7.42 32.66
C ILE A 413 -0.68 7.39 33.94
N ASN A 414 0.59 7.76 33.92
CA ASN A 414 1.45 7.79 35.11
C ASN A 414 1.11 8.98 36.02
N GLU A 415 0.79 10.14 35.45
CA GLU A 415 0.38 11.32 36.25
C GLU A 415 -0.97 11.11 36.97
N ARG A 416 -1.92 10.36 36.38
CA ARG A 416 -3.21 10.06 37.04
C ARG A 416 -3.11 9.01 38.17
N LYS A 417 -2.11 8.11 38.12
CA LYS A 417 -1.93 7.13 39.21
C LYS A 417 -1.31 7.74 40.44
N ASP A 418 -0.52 8.80 40.31
CA ASP A 418 0.13 9.49 41.44
C ASP A 418 -0.85 10.49 42.13
N THR A 419 -1.95 10.90 41.48
CA THR A 419 -2.95 11.78 42.09
C THR A 419 -4.07 11.07 42.84
N ASP A 420 -4.35 9.77 42.53
CA ASP A 420 -5.37 8.96 43.23
C ASP A 420 -4.82 8.25 44.47
N SER A 421 -3.52 8.32 44.77
CA SER A 421 -2.90 7.75 45.99
C SER A 421 -2.67 8.77 47.12
N ALA A 422 -3.15 10.02 46.95
CA ALA A 422 -2.97 11.13 47.90
C ALA A 422 -4.30 11.73 48.42
N SER A 423 -5.41 10.96 48.44
CA SER A 423 -6.66 11.36 49.07
C SER A 423 -7.31 10.23 49.86
#